data_404235fc60ab5a0631b5ed1c01004ec0
#
_entry.id   404235fc60ab5a0631b5ed1c01004ec0
#
_cell.length_a   1.000
_cell.length_b   1.000
_cell.length_c   1.000
_cell.angle_alpha   90.00
_cell.angle_beta   90.00
_cell.angle_gamma   90.00
#
_symmetry.space_group_name_H-M   'P 1'
#
loop_
_entity.id
_entity.type
_entity.pdbx_description
1 polymer ?
#
loop_
_entity_poly.entity_id
_entity_poly.type
_entity_poly.pdbx_seq_one_letter_code
_entity_poly.pdbx_strand_id
1 'polypeptide(L)'
;MDVKPISPIVFTSKIKRLYKQGKIKLDRDIYDFPITPETVSDEHIVCKCFGGSSNESNIALAHKQLNNLRGCKPIEQFVTMKMVNKYVERLLKNNPPQIGDYSLINYCNGILKTFKRIYRQ
;
A
#
# COMPACT_ATOMS: atom_id res chain seq x y z
N MET A 1 21.00 -20.07 29.17
CA MET A 1 20.05 -20.31 28.10
C MET A 1 19.73 -18.97 27.45
N ASP A 2 20.13 -18.85 26.21
CA ASP A 2 19.94 -17.60 25.49
C ASP A 2 18.50 -17.51 25.06
N VAL A 3 17.75 -16.67 25.71
CA VAL A 3 16.41 -16.32 25.25
C VAL A 3 16.57 -15.29 24.15
N LYS A 4 16.37 -15.70 22.93
CA LYS A 4 16.32 -14.75 21.84
C LYS A 4 15.19 -13.77 22.09
N PRO A 5 15.46 -12.46 22.07
CA PRO A 5 14.36 -11.50 22.15
C PRO A 5 13.38 -11.78 21.02
N ILE A 6 12.11 -11.89 21.38
CA ILE A 6 11.06 -12.03 20.38
C ILE A 6 11.03 -10.72 19.60
N SER A 7 11.47 -10.78 18.35
CA SER A 7 11.34 -9.63 17.47
C SER A 7 9.88 -9.23 17.41
N PRO A 8 9.55 -7.95 17.59
CA PRO A 8 8.16 -7.52 17.40
C PRO A 8 7.70 -7.97 16.02
N ILE A 9 6.50 -8.54 15.96
CA ILE A 9 5.91 -8.93 14.69
C ILE A 9 5.64 -7.62 13.92
N VAL A 10 6.49 -7.36 12.94
CA VAL A 10 6.30 -6.21 12.06
C VAL A 10 5.23 -6.59 11.06
N PHE A 11 4.13 -5.82 11.05
CA PHE A 11 3.08 -6.02 10.06
C PHE A 11 3.67 -5.87 8.64
N THR A 12 3.36 -6.84 7.80
CA THR A 12 3.71 -6.80 6.38
C THR A 12 2.49 -7.23 5.59
N SER A 13 1.98 -6.35 4.75
CA SER A 13 0.86 -6.65 3.88
C SER A 13 1.25 -7.72 2.86
N LYS A 14 0.25 -8.41 2.33
CA LYS A 14 0.47 -9.40 1.26
C LYS A 14 0.96 -8.72 -0.02
N ILE A 15 0.41 -7.55 -0.35
CA ILE A 15 0.84 -6.79 -1.53
C ILE A 15 2.33 -6.39 -1.42
N LYS A 16 2.79 -5.92 -0.27
CA LYS A 16 4.19 -5.56 -0.07
C LYS A 16 5.08 -6.79 -0.13
N ARG A 17 4.65 -7.90 0.45
CA ARG A 17 5.42 -9.15 0.42
C ARG A 17 5.62 -9.63 -1.02
N LEU A 18 4.57 -9.64 -1.82
CA LEU A 18 4.65 -10.04 -3.22
C LEU A 18 5.54 -9.09 -4.03
N TYR A 19 5.45 -7.80 -3.75
CA TYR A 19 6.32 -6.81 -4.38
C TYR A 19 7.79 -7.07 -4.05
N LYS A 20 8.11 -7.29 -2.77
CA LYS A 20 9.49 -7.57 -2.33
C LYS A 20 10.02 -8.88 -2.89
N GLN A 21 9.16 -9.85 -3.15
CA GLN A 21 9.53 -11.13 -3.77
C GLN A 21 9.68 -11.04 -5.29
N GLY A 22 9.45 -9.87 -5.87
CA GLY A 22 9.50 -9.68 -7.33
C GLY A 22 8.31 -10.25 -8.08
N LYS A 23 7.27 -10.69 -7.37
CA LYS A 23 6.05 -11.26 -7.97
C LYS A 23 5.07 -10.21 -8.45
N ILE A 24 5.18 -8.99 -7.93
CA ILE A 24 4.44 -7.81 -8.37
C ILE A 24 5.45 -6.74 -8.76
N LYS A 25 5.24 -6.15 -9.92
CA LYS A 25 6.08 -5.07 -10.44
C LYS A 25 5.37 -3.74 -10.29
N LEU A 26 6.06 -2.77 -9.72
CA LEU A 26 5.55 -1.41 -9.57
C LEU A 26 6.75 -0.47 -9.44
N ASP A 27 6.83 0.53 -10.32
CA ASP A 27 7.94 1.48 -10.34
C ASP A 27 7.67 2.74 -9.53
N ARG A 28 6.39 3.10 -9.32
CA ARG A 28 5.99 4.29 -8.58
C ARG A 28 4.91 3.94 -7.56
N ASP A 29 5.00 4.60 -6.41
CA ASP A 29 4.10 4.39 -5.28
C ASP A 29 2.77 5.17 -5.43
N ILE A 30 1.96 5.12 -4.35
CA ILE A 30 0.67 5.84 -4.32
C ILE A 30 0.85 7.36 -4.46
N TYR A 31 2.02 7.89 -4.09
CA TYR A 31 2.36 9.31 -4.20
C TYR A 31 2.95 9.68 -5.57
N ASP A 32 2.97 8.74 -6.52
CA ASP A 32 3.60 8.89 -7.83
C ASP A 32 5.12 9.11 -7.74
N PHE A 33 5.74 8.49 -6.74
CA PHE A 33 7.16 8.60 -6.44
C PHE A 33 7.85 7.25 -6.68
N PRO A 34 9.09 7.24 -7.22
CA PRO A 34 9.81 5.99 -7.46
C PRO A 34 10.03 5.20 -6.18
N ILE A 35 9.80 3.88 -6.23
CA ILE A 35 10.07 2.96 -5.13
C ILE A 35 10.90 1.78 -5.60
N THR A 36 11.58 1.18 -4.63
CA THR A 36 12.33 -0.08 -4.79
C THR A 36 11.95 -1.02 -3.65
N PRO A 37 12.30 -2.31 -3.72
CA PRO A 37 12.05 -3.22 -2.60
C PRO A 37 12.67 -2.75 -1.28
N GLU A 38 13.77 -2.01 -1.34
CA GLU A 38 14.47 -1.51 -0.14
C GLU A 38 13.78 -0.28 0.46
N THR A 39 13.03 0.48 -0.34
CA THR A 39 12.41 1.73 0.10
C THR A 39 10.91 1.63 0.32
N VAL A 40 10.29 0.51 -0.06
CA VAL A 40 8.84 0.34 0.04
C VAL A 40 8.39 0.15 1.49
N SER A 41 7.23 0.70 1.81
CA SER A 41 6.54 0.48 3.08
C SER A 41 5.04 0.35 2.87
N ASP A 42 4.36 -0.18 3.89
CA ASP A 42 2.90 -0.24 3.94
C ASP A 42 2.35 1.11 4.40
N GLU A 43 1.63 1.80 3.52
CA GLU A 43 0.93 3.03 3.86
C GLU A 43 -0.51 2.73 4.24
N HIS A 44 -0.88 3.00 5.48
CA HIS A 44 -2.28 2.92 5.90
C HIS A 44 -3.02 4.13 5.35
N ILE A 45 -3.95 3.91 4.43
CA ILE A 45 -4.71 4.99 3.79
C ILE A 45 -5.45 5.79 4.85
N VAL A 46 -6.20 5.11 5.71
CA VAL A 46 -6.73 5.68 6.96
C VAL A 46 -5.80 5.25 8.07
N CYS A 47 -5.21 6.21 8.79
CA CYS A 47 -4.32 5.95 9.92
C CYS A 47 -4.99 5.11 10.99
N LYS A 48 -4.22 4.24 11.65
CA LYS A 48 -4.71 3.44 12.77
C LYS A 48 -5.31 4.29 13.88
N CYS A 49 -4.72 5.45 14.15
CA CYS A 49 -5.23 6.39 15.17
C CYS A 49 -6.62 6.96 14.82
N PHE A 50 -7.04 6.87 13.56
CA PHE A 50 -8.37 7.27 13.10
C PHE A 50 -9.26 6.06 12.77
N GLY A 51 -8.95 4.89 13.35
CA GLY A 51 -9.74 3.68 13.15
C GLY A 51 -9.40 2.88 11.91
N GLY A 52 -8.30 3.21 11.22
CA GLY A 52 -7.87 2.47 10.03
C GLY A 52 -7.44 1.05 10.36
N SER A 53 -7.88 0.10 9.53
CA SER A 53 -7.53 -1.32 9.69
C SER A 53 -6.23 -1.65 8.95
N SER A 54 -5.73 -2.87 9.18
CA SER A 54 -4.61 -3.44 8.43
C SER A 54 -5.08 -4.34 7.28
N ASN A 55 -6.36 -4.24 6.87
CA ASN A 55 -6.87 -4.93 5.69
C ASN A 55 -6.17 -4.43 4.42
N GLU A 56 -6.01 -5.33 3.45
CA GLU A 56 -5.35 -4.98 2.17
C GLU A 56 -5.99 -3.77 1.50
N SER A 57 -7.31 -3.60 1.62
CA SER A 57 -8.03 -2.45 1.05
C SER A 57 -7.65 -1.11 1.67
N ASN A 58 -6.97 -1.12 2.83
CA ASN A 58 -6.50 0.09 3.51
C ASN A 58 -4.99 0.26 3.41
N ILE A 59 -4.30 -0.57 2.62
CA ILE A 59 -2.85 -0.55 2.51
C ILE A 59 -2.44 -0.24 1.08
N ALA A 60 -1.66 0.81 0.88
CA ALA A 60 -1.02 1.12 -0.39
C ALA A 60 0.50 1.02 -0.26
N LEU A 61 1.18 0.74 -1.36
CA LEU A 61 2.64 0.75 -1.38
C LEU A 61 3.14 2.18 -1.46
N ALA A 62 4.08 2.54 -0.59
CA ALA A 62 4.61 3.89 -0.51
C ALA A 62 6.09 3.87 -0.17
N HIS A 63 6.79 4.92 -0.59
CA HIS A 63 8.17 5.14 -0.17
C HIS A 63 8.21 5.46 1.33
N LYS A 64 9.14 4.83 2.05
CA LYS A 64 9.27 4.99 3.51
C LYS A 64 9.30 6.45 3.96
N GLN A 65 10.07 7.28 3.25
CA GLN A 65 10.22 8.68 3.62
C GLN A 65 8.91 9.46 3.47
N LEU A 66 8.16 9.20 2.39
CA LEU A 66 6.87 9.86 2.17
C LEU A 66 5.82 9.39 3.17
N ASN A 67 5.83 8.10 3.49
CA ASN A 67 4.99 7.56 4.55
C ASN A 67 5.26 8.26 5.89
N ASN A 68 6.54 8.43 6.25
CA ASN A 68 6.93 9.11 7.47
C ASN A 68 6.56 10.60 7.46
N LEU A 69 6.74 11.28 6.31
CA LEU A 69 6.38 12.69 6.17
C LEU A 69 4.89 12.92 6.35
N ARG A 70 4.07 12.03 5.80
CA ARG A 70 2.64 12.14 5.99
C ARG A 70 2.24 11.91 7.45
N GLY A 71 2.83 10.93 8.12
CA GLY A 71 2.43 10.55 9.47
C GLY A 71 0.95 10.21 9.52
N CYS A 72 0.21 10.84 10.44
CA CYS A 72 -1.23 10.66 10.59
C CYS A 72 -2.07 11.79 9.96
N LYS A 73 -1.48 12.60 9.11
CA LYS A 73 -2.25 13.62 8.38
C LYS A 73 -3.20 12.95 7.39
N PRO A 74 -4.37 13.56 7.12
CA PRO A 74 -5.32 12.98 6.15
C PRO A 74 -4.67 12.74 4.79
N ILE A 75 -4.92 11.56 4.21
CA ILE A 75 -4.31 11.16 2.93
C ILE A 75 -4.70 12.08 1.78
N GLU A 76 -5.89 12.67 1.83
CA GLU A 76 -6.39 13.56 0.78
C GLU A 76 -5.58 14.86 0.67
N GLN A 77 -4.73 15.17 1.64
CA GLN A 77 -3.79 16.29 1.53
C GLN A 77 -2.60 15.97 0.65
N PHE A 78 -2.36 14.69 0.35
CA PHE A 78 -1.17 14.22 -0.35
C PHE A 78 -1.49 13.50 -1.65
N VAL A 79 -2.66 12.88 -1.76
CA VAL A 79 -3.02 11.99 -2.87
C VAL A 79 -4.35 12.44 -3.46
N THR A 80 -4.39 12.60 -4.79
CA THR A 80 -5.61 12.88 -5.55
C THR A 80 -6.19 11.59 -6.12
N MET A 81 -7.45 11.59 -6.51
CA MET A 81 -8.03 10.44 -7.22
C MET A 81 -7.31 10.13 -8.52
N LYS A 82 -6.77 11.13 -9.19
CA LYS A 82 -5.96 10.91 -10.39
C LYS A 82 -4.71 10.07 -10.07
N MET A 83 -4.06 10.35 -8.95
CA MET A 83 -2.90 9.58 -8.49
C MET A 83 -3.29 8.14 -8.13
N VAL A 84 -4.43 7.95 -7.48
CA VAL A 84 -4.96 6.63 -7.15
C VAL A 84 -5.21 5.81 -8.42
N ASN A 85 -5.86 6.42 -9.40
CA ASN A 85 -6.14 5.76 -10.69
C ASN A 85 -4.86 5.36 -11.40
N LYS A 86 -3.84 6.21 -11.40
CA LYS A 86 -2.53 5.88 -11.98
C LYS A 86 -1.86 4.72 -11.27
N TYR A 87 -1.92 4.68 -9.93
CA TYR A 87 -1.38 3.60 -9.13
C TYR A 87 -2.03 2.25 -9.51
N VAL A 88 -3.35 2.23 -9.56
CA VAL A 88 -4.12 1.04 -9.94
C VAL A 88 -3.82 0.63 -11.39
N GLU A 89 -3.79 1.58 -12.32
CA GLU A 89 -3.48 1.31 -13.72
C GLU A 89 -2.10 0.69 -13.89
N ARG A 90 -1.08 1.21 -13.20
CA ARG A 90 0.28 0.65 -13.26
C ARG A 90 0.31 -0.79 -12.77
N LEU A 91 -0.37 -1.07 -11.66
CA LEU A 91 -0.45 -2.43 -11.12
C LEU A 91 -1.09 -3.38 -12.13
N LEU A 92 -2.24 -3.02 -12.67
CA LEU A 92 -2.99 -3.91 -13.57
C LEU A 92 -2.37 -4.02 -14.95
N LYS A 93 -1.66 -2.99 -15.40
CA LYS A 93 -0.99 -3.01 -16.71
C LYS A 93 0.28 -3.88 -16.69
N ASN A 94 1.02 -3.85 -15.57
CA ASN A 94 2.33 -4.47 -15.52
C ASN A 94 2.35 -5.84 -14.83
N ASN A 95 1.20 -6.32 -14.37
CA ASN A 95 1.10 -7.58 -13.64
C ASN A 95 -0.11 -8.37 -14.09
N PRO A 96 -0.08 -9.71 -13.94
CA PRO A 96 -1.28 -10.50 -14.17
C PRO A 96 -2.33 -10.19 -13.10
N PRO A 97 -3.63 -10.34 -13.43
CA PRO A 97 -4.71 -10.03 -12.47
C PRO A 97 -4.77 -11.00 -11.29
N GLN A 98 -4.19 -12.18 -11.45
CA GLN A 98 -4.12 -13.21 -10.43
C GLN A 98 -2.68 -13.67 -10.28
N ILE A 99 -2.16 -13.67 -9.06
CA ILE A 99 -0.80 -14.10 -8.74
C ILE A 99 -0.92 -15.20 -7.69
N GLY A 100 -0.82 -16.47 -8.13
CA GLY A 100 -1.13 -17.60 -7.27
C GLY A 100 -2.56 -17.51 -6.76
N ASP A 101 -2.75 -17.51 -5.46
CA ASP A 101 -4.05 -17.35 -4.81
C ASP A 101 -4.42 -15.89 -4.52
N TYR A 102 -3.57 -14.94 -4.92
CA TYR A 102 -3.78 -13.52 -4.68
C TYR A 102 -4.44 -12.83 -5.87
N SER A 103 -5.60 -12.21 -5.64
CA SER A 103 -6.31 -11.45 -6.67
C SER A 103 -5.87 -9.99 -6.64
N LEU A 104 -5.05 -9.60 -7.61
CA LEU A 104 -4.62 -8.21 -7.76
C LEU A 104 -5.80 -7.30 -8.12
N ILE A 105 -6.76 -7.82 -8.90
CA ILE A 105 -7.98 -7.07 -9.24
C ILE A 105 -8.77 -6.73 -7.98
N ASN A 106 -8.96 -7.71 -7.09
CA ASN A 106 -9.69 -7.46 -5.84
C ASN A 106 -8.97 -6.43 -4.97
N TYR A 107 -7.65 -6.51 -4.91
CA TYR A 107 -6.86 -5.51 -4.20
C TYR A 107 -7.11 -4.12 -4.78
N CYS A 108 -6.98 -3.95 -6.09
CA CYS A 108 -7.16 -2.66 -6.76
C CYS A 108 -8.57 -2.12 -6.56
N ASN A 109 -9.59 -2.97 -6.67
CA ASN A 109 -10.97 -2.56 -6.43
C ASN A 109 -11.18 -2.11 -4.98
N GLY A 110 -10.55 -2.80 -4.02
CA GLY A 110 -10.59 -2.42 -2.61
C GLY A 110 -9.96 -1.04 -2.37
N ILE A 111 -8.82 -0.79 -2.98
CA ILE A 111 -8.13 0.52 -2.91
C ILE A 111 -9.02 1.63 -3.47
N LEU A 112 -9.60 1.42 -4.65
CA LEU A 112 -10.50 2.39 -5.26
C LEU A 112 -11.70 2.69 -4.37
N LYS A 113 -12.31 1.67 -3.77
CA LYS A 113 -13.44 1.85 -2.85
C LYS A 113 -13.05 2.67 -1.64
N THR A 114 -11.90 2.38 -1.04
CA THR A 114 -11.42 3.09 0.15
C THR A 114 -11.23 4.58 -0.15
N PHE A 115 -10.54 4.90 -1.26
CA PHE A 115 -10.32 6.30 -1.63
C PHE A 115 -11.61 7.02 -2.03
N LYS A 116 -12.50 6.36 -2.77
CA LYS A 116 -13.80 6.97 -3.14
C LYS A 116 -14.63 7.31 -1.91
N ARG A 117 -14.57 6.46 -0.87
CA ARG A 117 -15.27 6.73 0.40
C ARG A 117 -14.71 7.98 1.08
N ILE A 118 -13.40 8.16 1.08
CA ILE A 118 -12.74 9.32 1.64
C ILE A 118 -13.13 10.59 0.90
N TYR A 119 -13.13 10.55 -0.44
CA TYR A 119 -13.40 11.74 -1.25
C TYR A 119 -14.89 12.10 -1.38
N ARG A 120 -15.78 11.27 -0.84
CA ARG A 120 -17.22 11.57 -0.80
C ARG A 120 -17.63 12.44 0.37
N GLN A 121 -16.74 12.64 1.32
CA GLN A 121 -17.06 13.39 2.53
C GLN A 121 -17.01 14.89 2.33
#